data_41f27ec779882e83a7f4a51413d0132c
#
_entry.id   41f27ec779882e83a7f4a51413d0132c
#
_cell.length_a   1.000
_cell.length_b   1.000
_cell.length_c   1.000
_cell.angle_alpha   90.00
_cell.angle_beta   90.00
_cell.angle_gamma   90.00
#
_symmetry.space_group_name_H-M   'P 1'
#
loop_
_entity.id
_entity.type
_entity.pdbx_description
1 polymer ?
#
loop_
_entity_poly.entity_id
_entity_poly.type
_entity_poly.pdbx_seq_one_letter_code
_entity_poly.pdbx_strand_id
1 'polypeptide(L)'
;GAIKLKIKKSNQYKINATPSVSKIRPYVTGIIAKNGKINDDVLEQLIQMQEDLHMGIGRKRKKSSIGIHDLNKISFPLLYTATTRNHKFIPLNSEKELSISEIISDTQTGKDYGDLIGQSDQVPIIVDSHKKTVSFPPIINAAITTVTTKTKNLFVEITGINKDDAEDMLSVV
;
A
#
# COMPACT_ATOMS: atom_id res chain seq x y z
N GLY A 1 -16.70 -13.38 11.60
CA GLY A 1 -15.66 -13.73 12.56
C GLY A 1 -14.36 -12.99 12.27
N ALA A 2 -13.59 -12.77 13.29
CA ALA A 2 -12.31 -12.06 13.17
C ALA A 2 -11.33 -12.84 12.28
N ILE A 3 -10.70 -12.18 11.32
CA ILE A 3 -9.59 -12.73 10.56
C ILE A 3 -8.41 -12.85 11.52
N LYS A 4 -8.01 -14.09 11.84
CA LYS A 4 -6.81 -14.32 12.65
C LYS A 4 -5.59 -14.22 11.74
N LEU A 5 -4.81 -13.15 11.89
CA LEU A 5 -3.54 -12.98 11.20
C LEU A 5 -2.43 -13.62 12.02
N LYS A 6 -1.71 -14.56 11.41
CA LYS A 6 -0.46 -15.09 11.98
C LYS A 6 0.70 -14.24 11.45
N ILE A 7 1.29 -13.43 12.32
CA ILE A 7 2.49 -12.66 11.99
C ILE A 7 3.69 -13.60 12.10
N LYS A 8 4.34 -13.86 10.94
CA LYS A 8 5.61 -14.61 10.91
C LYS A 8 6.67 -13.73 10.27
N LYS A 9 7.82 -13.61 10.93
CA LYS A 9 9.03 -13.11 10.26
C LYS A 9 9.45 -14.16 9.24
N SER A 10 9.47 -13.77 7.96
CA SER A 10 9.83 -14.66 6.88
C SER A 10 10.93 -14.05 6.01
N ASN A 11 11.94 -14.83 5.68
CA ASN A 11 12.94 -14.45 4.67
C ASN A 11 12.38 -14.50 3.24
N GLN A 12 11.25 -15.19 3.04
CA GLN A 12 10.61 -15.33 1.74
C GLN A 12 9.92 -14.02 1.27
N TYR A 13 9.36 -13.27 2.21
CA TYR A 13 8.59 -12.06 1.93
C TYR A 13 9.32 -10.83 2.50
N LYS A 14 10.31 -10.34 1.75
CA LYS A 14 11.14 -9.22 2.17
C LYS A 14 10.71 -7.92 1.52
N ILE A 15 10.74 -6.83 2.33
CA ILE A 15 10.64 -5.47 1.84
C ILE A 15 11.94 -4.76 2.20
N ASN A 16 12.66 -4.28 1.20
CA ASN A 16 13.90 -3.52 1.37
C ASN A 16 13.61 -2.03 1.18
N ALA A 17 13.79 -1.24 2.23
CA ALA A 17 13.67 0.21 2.14
C ALA A 17 15.03 0.84 1.81
N THR A 18 15.05 1.76 0.85
CA THR A 18 16.25 2.51 0.51
C THR A 18 16.37 3.80 1.35
N PRO A 19 17.58 4.35 1.54
CA PRO A 19 17.73 5.62 2.25
C PRO A 19 16.95 6.78 1.64
N SER A 20 16.60 6.70 0.36
CA SER A 20 15.89 7.77 -0.36
C SER A 20 14.52 8.12 0.23
N VAL A 21 13.86 7.18 0.94
CA VAL A 21 12.56 7.44 1.58
C VAL A 21 12.67 8.03 2.98
N SER A 22 13.89 8.13 3.54
CA SER A 22 14.10 8.53 4.94
C SER A 22 13.55 9.91 5.30
N LYS A 23 13.53 10.83 4.35
CA LYS A 23 13.00 12.21 4.54
C LYS A 23 11.59 12.41 3.98
N ILE A 24 11.01 11.36 3.41
CA ILE A 24 9.68 11.44 2.77
C ILE A 24 8.65 10.71 3.62
N ARG A 25 8.80 9.39 3.70
CA ARG A 25 7.90 8.48 4.42
C ARG A 25 8.70 7.24 4.80
N PRO A 26 9.45 7.30 5.93
CA PRO A 26 10.59 6.39 6.15
C PRO A 26 10.23 4.96 6.50
N TYR A 27 9.04 4.69 7.04
CA TYR A 27 8.74 3.37 7.61
C TYR A 27 7.80 2.56 6.74
N VAL A 28 8.16 1.30 6.54
CA VAL A 28 7.33 0.31 5.84
C VAL A 28 7.38 -1.01 6.59
N THR A 29 6.25 -1.68 6.67
CA THR A 29 6.13 -3.04 7.18
C THR A 29 5.03 -3.77 6.42
N GLY A 30 4.95 -5.08 6.58
CA GLY A 30 3.96 -5.89 5.89
C GLY A 30 3.52 -7.09 6.70
N ILE A 31 2.34 -7.58 6.32
CA ILE A 31 1.73 -8.80 6.87
C ILE A 31 1.30 -9.68 5.71
N ILE A 32 1.50 -10.98 5.86
CA ILE A 32 1.00 -12.00 4.94
C ILE A 32 -0.14 -12.76 5.61
N ALA A 33 -1.26 -12.88 4.92
CA ALA A 33 -2.38 -13.72 5.33
C ALA A 33 -2.68 -14.71 4.22
N LYS A 34 -2.67 -16.01 4.53
CA LYS A 34 -2.85 -17.09 3.56
C LYS A 34 -4.11 -17.89 3.81
N ASN A 35 -4.60 -18.55 2.75
CA ASN A 35 -5.73 -19.47 2.77
C ASN A 35 -7.04 -18.84 3.23
N GLY A 36 -7.25 -17.58 2.88
CA GLY A 36 -8.50 -16.86 3.13
C GLY A 36 -9.60 -17.28 2.18
N LYS A 37 -10.84 -17.09 2.61
CA LYS A 37 -12.03 -17.16 1.74
C LYS A 37 -12.63 -15.77 1.68
N ILE A 38 -12.57 -15.18 0.48
CA ILE A 38 -13.06 -13.82 0.26
C ILE A 38 -14.31 -13.90 -0.61
N ASN A 39 -15.46 -13.63 0.00
CA ASN A 39 -16.71 -13.38 -0.70
C ASN A 39 -16.95 -11.85 -0.78
N ASP A 40 -18.06 -11.45 -1.38
CA ASP A 40 -18.38 -10.02 -1.52
C ASP A 40 -18.47 -9.30 -0.16
N ASP A 41 -19.05 -9.94 0.85
CA ASP A 41 -19.19 -9.37 2.20
C ASP A 41 -17.81 -9.16 2.85
N VAL A 42 -16.93 -10.14 2.76
CA VAL A 42 -15.55 -10.04 3.30
C VAL A 42 -14.78 -8.95 2.57
N LEU A 43 -14.93 -8.86 1.25
CA LEU A 43 -14.28 -7.82 0.46
C LEU A 43 -14.72 -6.42 0.89
N GLU A 44 -16.02 -6.20 1.08
CA GLU A 44 -16.56 -4.94 1.59
C GLU A 44 -16.02 -4.62 2.99
N GLN A 45 -15.93 -5.61 3.87
CA GLN A 45 -15.36 -5.45 5.22
C GLN A 45 -13.88 -5.05 5.19
N LEU A 46 -13.10 -5.63 4.29
CA LEU A 46 -11.68 -5.28 4.12
C LEU A 46 -11.52 -3.84 3.65
N ILE A 47 -12.33 -3.41 2.69
CA ILE A 47 -12.33 -2.03 2.18
C ILE A 47 -12.72 -1.07 3.30
N GLN A 48 -13.78 -1.38 4.06
CA GLN A 48 -14.24 -0.55 5.18
C GLN A 48 -13.19 -0.46 6.29
N MET A 49 -12.56 -1.57 6.65
CA MET A 49 -11.47 -1.59 7.63
C MET A 49 -10.31 -0.69 7.19
N GLN A 50 -9.94 -0.77 5.92
CA GLN A 50 -8.89 0.07 5.35
C GLN A 50 -9.22 1.57 5.51
N GLU A 51 -10.44 1.97 5.16
CA GLU A 51 -10.88 3.35 5.31
C GLU A 51 -10.94 3.81 6.78
N ASP A 52 -11.45 2.97 7.66
CA ASP A 52 -11.53 3.28 9.09
C ASP A 52 -10.12 3.47 9.70
N LEU A 53 -9.15 2.63 9.33
CA LEU A 53 -7.77 2.77 9.78
C LEU A 53 -7.12 4.05 9.24
N HIS A 54 -7.37 4.41 7.98
CA HIS A 54 -6.86 5.65 7.40
C HIS A 54 -7.40 6.88 8.13
N MET A 55 -8.70 6.90 8.42
CA MET A 55 -9.34 8.06 9.06
C MET A 55 -9.05 8.16 10.55
N GLY A 56 -8.89 7.02 11.24
CA GLY A 56 -8.60 6.96 12.68
C GLY A 56 -7.10 7.09 12.97
N ILE A 57 -6.44 5.96 13.23
CA ILE A 57 -5.01 5.88 13.61
C ILE A 57 -4.10 6.53 12.57
N GLY A 58 -4.41 6.36 11.29
CA GLY A 58 -3.64 6.91 10.17
C GLY A 58 -3.73 8.43 10.02
N ARG A 59 -4.63 9.08 10.74
CA ARG A 59 -4.85 10.53 10.66
C ARG A 59 -5.02 11.02 9.21
N LYS A 60 -6.04 10.50 8.52
CA LYS A 60 -6.30 10.77 7.10
C LYS A 60 -5.07 10.44 6.23
N ARG A 61 -4.45 9.28 6.49
CA ARG A 61 -3.23 8.78 5.81
C ARG A 61 -1.96 9.58 6.09
N LYS A 62 -2.01 10.66 6.86
CA LYS A 62 -0.84 11.51 7.14
C LYS A 62 0.21 10.76 7.95
N LYS A 63 -0.19 10.15 9.07
CA LYS A 63 0.72 9.42 9.98
C LYS A 63 1.07 8.05 9.46
N SER A 64 0.08 7.31 9.00
CA SER A 64 0.26 6.00 8.40
C SER A 64 -0.86 5.68 7.43
N SER A 65 -0.58 4.79 6.50
CA SER A 65 -1.56 4.27 5.54
C SER A 65 -1.37 2.77 5.34
N ILE A 66 -2.43 2.11 4.91
CA ILE A 66 -2.49 0.68 4.69
C ILE A 66 -2.91 0.42 3.24
N GLY A 67 -2.25 -0.55 2.60
CA GLY A 67 -2.63 -1.08 1.30
C GLY A 67 -2.84 -2.58 1.40
N ILE A 68 -3.93 -3.08 0.84
CA ILE A 68 -4.28 -4.51 0.83
C ILE A 68 -4.20 -5.01 -0.60
N HIS A 69 -3.45 -6.08 -0.80
CA HIS A 69 -3.09 -6.60 -2.12
C HIS A 69 -3.31 -8.10 -2.24
N ASP A 70 -3.53 -8.56 -3.46
CA ASP A 70 -3.47 -9.99 -3.80
C ASP A 70 -2.00 -10.44 -3.81
N LEU A 71 -1.63 -11.26 -2.83
CA LEU A 71 -0.25 -11.74 -2.67
C LEU A 71 0.25 -12.49 -3.90
N ASN A 72 -0.63 -13.23 -4.58
CA ASN A 72 -0.24 -14.06 -5.74
C ASN A 72 0.15 -13.23 -6.97
N LYS A 73 -0.12 -11.92 -6.94
CA LYS A 73 0.24 -10.99 -8.03
C LYS A 73 1.56 -10.28 -7.80
N ILE A 74 2.27 -10.60 -6.72
CA ILE A 74 3.47 -9.89 -6.28
C ILE A 74 4.66 -10.84 -6.26
N SER A 75 5.78 -10.39 -6.83
CA SER A 75 7.06 -11.13 -6.81
C SER A 75 8.02 -10.46 -5.82
N PHE A 76 8.32 -11.16 -4.74
CA PHE A 76 9.26 -10.66 -3.72
C PHE A 76 10.72 -10.93 -4.12
N PRO A 77 11.69 -10.20 -3.58
CA PRO A 77 11.56 -9.13 -2.59
C PRO A 77 10.97 -7.85 -3.17
N LEU A 78 10.34 -7.04 -2.31
CA LEU A 78 9.86 -5.71 -2.65
C LEU A 78 10.93 -4.67 -2.37
N LEU A 79 10.91 -3.60 -3.14
CA LEU A 79 11.72 -2.42 -2.93
C LEU A 79 10.82 -1.23 -2.59
N TYR A 80 11.06 -0.62 -1.43
CA TYR A 80 10.42 0.64 -1.03
C TYR A 80 11.42 1.76 -1.19
N THR A 81 11.18 2.63 -2.16
CA THR A 81 12.18 3.62 -2.61
C THR A 81 11.49 4.91 -3.07
N ALA A 82 12.27 5.95 -3.27
CA ALA A 82 11.80 7.17 -3.91
C ALA A 82 11.89 7.04 -5.44
N THR A 83 10.94 7.66 -6.12
CA THR A 83 10.93 7.79 -7.57
C THR A 83 10.51 9.21 -7.96
N THR A 84 10.53 9.52 -9.26
CA THR A 84 10.12 10.82 -9.76
C THR A 84 8.64 10.87 -10.09
N ARG A 85 8.09 12.08 -10.29
CA ARG A 85 6.70 12.29 -10.68
C ARG A 85 6.38 11.82 -12.10
N ASN A 86 7.40 11.45 -12.87
CA ASN A 86 7.26 10.86 -14.20
C ASN A 86 7.04 9.33 -14.17
N HIS A 87 7.23 8.70 -13.03
CA HIS A 87 6.98 7.27 -12.89
C HIS A 87 5.53 6.95 -13.25
N LYS A 88 5.34 5.90 -14.06
CA LYS A 88 4.01 5.52 -14.58
C LYS A 88 3.63 4.12 -14.15
N PHE A 89 2.36 3.95 -13.84
CA PHE A 89 1.74 2.64 -13.64
C PHE A 89 0.22 2.77 -13.80
N ILE A 90 -0.48 1.63 -13.84
CA ILE A 90 -1.95 1.61 -13.88
C ILE A 90 -2.45 1.59 -12.44
N PRO A 91 -3.06 2.69 -11.97
CA PRO A 91 -3.57 2.73 -10.59
C PRO A 91 -4.89 1.96 -10.45
N LEU A 92 -5.20 1.59 -9.21
CA LEU A 92 -6.44 0.91 -8.82
C LEU A 92 -7.65 1.64 -9.42
N ASN A 93 -8.60 0.86 -9.95
CA ASN A 93 -9.81 1.34 -10.61
C ASN A 93 -9.56 2.08 -11.93
N SER A 94 -8.39 1.96 -12.51
CA SER A 94 -8.07 2.48 -13.82
C SER A 94 -7.67 1.36 -14.78
N GLU A 95 -7.86 1.56 -16.06
CA GLU A 95 -7.37 0.70 -17.13
C GLU A 95 -6.21 1.35 -17.90
N LYS A 96 -5.93 2.60 -17.59
CA LYS A 96 -4.95 3.43 -18.29
C LYS A 96 -3.72 3.67 -17.40
N GLU A 97 -2.54 3.57 -18.00
CA GLU A 97 -1.30 3.97 -17.36
C GLU A 97 -1.26 5.49 -17.15
N LEU A 98 -0.94 5.90 -15.93
CA LEU A 98 -0.84 7.31 -15.53
C LEU A 98 0.50 7.56 -14.87
N SER A 99 1.04 8.77 -15.04
CA SER A 99 2.18 9.24 -14.27
C SER A 99 1.74 9.59 -12.83
N ILE A 100 2.71 9.65 -11.91
CA ILE A 100 2.45 10.13 -10.55
C ILE A 100 1.77 11.50 -10.58
N SER A 101 2.23 12.44 -11.42
CA SER A 101 1.60 13.75 -11.56
C SER A 101 0.14 13.66 -12.00
N GLU A 102 -0.16 12.81 -12.97
CA GLU A 102 -1.53 12.58 -13.43
C GLU A 102 -2.40 11.89 -12.37
N ILE A 103 -1.83 10.94 -11.62
CA ILE A 103 -2.54 10.30 -10.50
C ILE A 103 -2.95 11.33 -9.46
N ILE A 104 -2.06 12.23 -9.09
CA ILE A 104 -2.34 13.29 -8.10
C ILE A 104 -3.44 14.24 -8.60
N SER A 105 -3.41 14.61 -9.88
CA SER A 105 -4.37 15.57 -10.44
C SER A 105 -5.70 14.96 -10.85
N ASP A 106 -5.71 13.70 -11.30
CA ASP A 106 -6.85 13.13 -12.02
C ASP A 106 -7.61 12.03 -11.27
N THR A 107 -7.03 11.42 -10.24
CA THR A 107 -7.72 10.42 -9.43
C THR A 107 -8.33 11.02 -8.17
N GLN A 108 -9.38 10.39 -7.63
CA GLN A 108 -10.03 10.87 -6.42
C GLN A 108 -9.08 10.86 -5.22
N THR A 109 -8.35 9.76 -5.00
CA THR A 109 -7.38 9.69 -3.91
C THR A 109 -6.21 10.65 -4.10
N GLY A 110 -5.80 10.89 -5.34
CA GLY A 110 -4.80 11.91 -5.67
C GLY A 110 -5.25 13.31 -5.27
N LYS A 111 -6.49 13.67 -5.59
CA LYS A 111 -7.07 14.96 -5.21
C LYS A 111 -7.24 15.10 -3.70
N ASP A 112 -7.68 14.04 -3.04
CA ASP A 112 -7.96 14.06 -1.60
C ASP A 112 -6.68 14.05 -0.74
N TYR A 113 -5.62 13.37 -1.19
CA TYR A 113 -4.42 13.09 -0.39
C TYR A 113 -3.12 13.56 -1.02
N GLY A 114 -3.16 14.11 -2.22
CA GLY A 114 -1.95 14.56 -2.93
C GLY A 114 -1.10 15.57 -2.16
N ASP A 115 -1.72 16.39 -1.32
CA ASP A 115 -1.02 17.37 -0.48
C ASP A 115 -0.05 16.70 0.51
N LEU A 116 -0.28 15.43 0.87
CA LEU A 116 0.62 14.68 1.76
C LEU A 116 2.00 14.40 1.13
N ILE A 117 2.09 14.44 -0.19
CA ILE A 117 3.34 14.24 -0.93
C ILE A 117 4.19 15.53 -0.94
N GLY A 118 3.56 16.70 -0.74
CA GLY A 118 4.23 18.00 -0.81
C GLY A 118 4.63 18.37 -2.23
N GLN A 119 5.64 19.23 -2.35
CA GLN A 119 6.12 19.79 -3.61
C GLN A 119 7.39 19.12 -4.13
N SER A 120 7.92 18.14 -3.41
CA SER A 120 9.13 17.43 -3.83
C SER A 120 8.92 16.66 -5.14
N ASP A 121 9.97 16.62 -5.97
CA ASP A 121 10.01 15.76 -7.16
C ASP A 121 10.13 14.28 -6.80
N GLN A 122 10.54 13.96 -5.58
CA GLN A 122 10.71 12.60 -5.09
C GLN A 122 9.48 12.16 -4.31
N VAL A 123 8.94 11.00 -4.68
CA VAL A 123 7.75 10.41 -4.07
C VAL A 123 8.03 8.96 -3.68
N PRO A 124 7.38 8.43 -2.61
CA PRO A 124 7.58 7.04 -2.23
C PRO A 124 6.84 6.10 -3.17
N ILE A 125 7.46 4.95 -3.48
CA ILE A 125 6.89 3.92 -4.33
C ILE A 125 7.30 2.53 -3.82
N ILE A 126 6.42 1.56 -3.96
CA ILE A 126 6.74 0.15 -3.74
C ILE A 126 6.71 -0.56 -5.08
N VAL A 127 7.82 -1.22 -5.44
CA VAL A 127 7.94 -2.03 -6.65
C VAL A 127 8.33 -3.45 -6.29
N ASP A 128 7.93 -4.42 -7.11
CA ASP A 128 8.31 -5.81 -6.90
C ASP A 128 9.63 -6.16 -7.60
N SER A 129 10.07 -7.42 -7.47
CA SER A 129 11.34 -7.89 -8.04
C SER A 129 11.35 -7.91 -9.57
N HIS A 130 10.20 -7.87 -10.21
CA HIS A 130 10.05 -7.73 -11.67
C HIS A 130 9.86 -6.27 -12.10
N LYS A 131 10.10 -5.33 -11.21
CA LYS A 131 9.95 -3.88 -11.43
C LYS A 131 8.51 -3.43 -11.70
N LYS A 132 7.54 -4.24 -11.30
CA LYS A 132 6.12 -3.86 -11.35
C LYS A 132 5.78 -3.01 -10.14
N THR A 133 5.07 -1.92 -10.35
CA THR A 133 4.59 -1.08 -9.25
C THR A 133 3.50 -1.80 -8.48
N VAL A 134 3.65 -1.86 -7.17
CA VAL A 134 2.68 -2.44 -6.23
C VAL A 134 1.82 -1.34 -5.63
N SER A 135 2.43 -0.23 -5.22
CA SER A 135 1.75 0.84 -4.50
C SER A 135 2.47 2.17 -4.62
N PHE A 136 1.69 3.23 -4.61
CA PHE A 136 2.15 4.61 -4.42
C PHE A 136 1.60 5.12 -3.07
N PRO A 137 2.29 4.82 -1.94
CA PRO A 137 1.82 5.27 -0.63
C PRO A 137 1.96 6.79 -0.46
N PRO A 138 1.07 7.46 0.24
CA PRO A 138 -0.18 6.99 0.84
C PRO A 138 -1.39 7.14 -0.08
N ILE A 139 -1.20 7.22 -1.39
CA ILE A 139 -2.22 7.68 -2.35
C ILE A 139 -3.06 6.53 -2.89
N ILE A 140 -2.43 5.53 -3.55
CA ILE A 140 -3.18 4.52 -4.28
C ILE A 140 -2.34 3.26 -4.55
N ASN A 141 -3.01 2.10 -4.54
CA ASN A 141 -2.42 0.83 -4.99
C ASN A 141 -2.41 0.73 -6.52
N ALA A 142 -1.61 -0.18 -7.04
CA ALA A 142 -1.66 -0.55 -8.45
C ALA A 142 -2.87 -1.46 -8.75
N ALA A 143 -3.40 -1.37 -9.96
CA ALA A 143 -4.51 -2.21 -10.41
C ALA A 143 -4.15 -3.70 -10.43
N ILE A 144 -2.91 -4.04 -10.76
CA ILE A 144 -2.47 -5.43 -10.90
C ILE A 144 -2.57 -6.25 -9.61
N THR A 145 -2.53 -5.61 -8.45
CA THR A 145 -2.61 -6.29 -7.15
C THR A 145 -3.99 -6.22 -6.51
N THR A 146 -5.02 -5.85 -7.26
CA THR A 146 -6.39 -5.70 -6.76
C THR A 146 -6.89 -6.99 -6.12
N VAL A 147 -7.42 -6.88 -4.90
CA VAL A 147 -8.10 -7.96 -4.21
C VAL A 147 -9.48 -8.18 -4.83
N THR A 148 -9.79 -9.43 -5.12
CA THR A 148 -11.09 -9.85 -5.66
C THR A 148 -11.64 -11.03 -4.86
N THR A 149 -12.83 -11.49 -5.19
CA THR A 149 -13.41 -12.70 -4.58
C THR A 149 -12.66 -13.98 -4.94
N LYS A 150 -11.73 -13.91 -5.91
CA LYS A 150 -10.85 -15.03 -6.28
C LYS A 150 -9.53 -15.03 -5.49
N THR A 151 -9.22 -13.95 -4.79
CA THR A 151 -8.00 -13.82 -3.99
C THR A 151 -8.08 -14.74 -2.78
N LYS A 152 -7.00 -15.50 -2.54
CA LYS A 152 -6.89 -16.42 -1.39
C LYS A 152 -5.83 -15.97 -0.40
N ASN A 153 -4.82 -15.27 -0.88
CA ASN A 153 -3.69 -14.84 -0.05
C ASN A 153 -3.55 -13.33 -0.16
N LEU A 154 -3.38 -12.69 1.00
CA LEU A 154 -3.28 -11.23 1.10
C LEU A 154 -1.87 -10.81 1.49
N PHE A 155 -1.44 -9.72 0.91
CA PHE A 155 -0.32 -8.93 1.39
C PHE A 155 -0.86 -7.57 1.84
N VAL A 156 -0.56 -7.23 3.09
CA VAL A 156 -0.95 -5.94 3.68
C VAL A 156 0.32 -5.14 3.92
N GLU A 157 0.45 -4.00 3.26
CA GLU A 157 1.57 -3.09 3.50
C GLU A 157 1.11 -1.88 4.31
N ILE A 158 1.98 -1.45 5.22
CA ILE A 158 1.77 -0.28 6.04
C ILE A 158 2.99 0.61 5.88
N THR A 159 2.75 1.89 5.55
CA THR A 159 3.80 2.92 5.51
C THR A 159 3.47 4.03 6.47
N GLY A 160 4.48 4.71 6.99
CA GLY A 160 4.28 5.77 7.95
C GLY A 160 5.45 6.73 8.05
N ILE A 161 5.18 7.86 8.73
CA ILE A 161 6.19 8.91 8.95
C ILE A 161 7.06 8.62 10.16
N ASN A 162 6.56 7.80 11.11
CA ASN A 162 7.37 7.28 12.20
C ASN A 162 7.04 5.82 12.49
N LYS A 163 7.95 5.14 13.20
CA LYS A 163 7.85 3.70 13.47
C LYS A 163 6.65 3.36 14.34
N ASP A 164 6.38 4.15 15.37
CA ASP A 164 5.30 3.88 16.33
C ASP A 164 3.93 3.94 15.66
N ASP A 165 3.68 4.92 14.80
CA ASP A 165 2.42 5.02 14.07
C ASP A 165 2.20 3.85 13.12
N ALA A 166 3.25 3.36 12.47
CA ALA A 166 3.15 2.19 11.60
C ALA A 166 2.89 0.91 12.42
N GLU A 167 3.55 0.75 13.56
CA GLU A 167 3.34 -0.39 14.46
C GLU A 167 1.94 -0.36 15.09
N ASP A 168 1.43 0.81 15.47
CA ASP A 168 0.08 0.96 16.02
C ASP A 168 -0.98 0.52 15.00
N MET A 169 -0.82 0.90 13.74
CA MET A 169 -1.72 0.46 12.68
C MET A 169 -1.63 -1.05 12.46
N LEU A 170 -0.43 -1.62 12.52
CA LEU A 170 -0.21 -3.05 12.39
C LEU A 170 -0.91 -3.84 13.51
N SER A 171 -0.92 -3.32 14.74
CA SER A 171 -1.53 -4.00 15.88
C SER A 171 -3.06 -4.10 15.78
N VAL A 172 -3.70 -3.28 14.96
CA VAL A 172 -5.16 -3.26 14.76
C VAL A 172 -5.57 -4.15 13.58
N VAL A 173 -4.72 -4.33 12.61
CA VAL A 173 -4.97 -5.19 11.45
C VAL A 173 -4.86 -6.67 11.83
#